data_82446b9c2df20b07488060a9513e6265
#
_entry.id   82446b9c2df20b07488060a9513e6265
#
_cell.length_a   1.000
_cell.length_b   1.000
_cell.length_c   1.000
_cell.angle_alpha   90.00
_cell.angle_beta   90.00
_cell.angle_gamma   90.00
#
_symmetry.space_group_name_H-M   'P 1'
#
loop_
_entity.id
_entity.type
_entity.pdbx_description
1 polymer ?
#
loop_
_entity_poly.entity_id
_entity_poly.type
_entity_poly.pdbx_seq_one_letter_code
_entity_poly.pdbx_strand_id
1 'polypeptide(L)'
;MVRYSAHVSRRSILGTASIGIAASGIAACSQASSPSSEGTRTTGDAQGGSGSAGSTASAPASGEPDAPSLDDLVAEVQGKFTQEAYSDPDTGKELAFNVFLPEGYSGSGSYPLVHYIADASTVSDDPTTPLSQYGALIWASSVTQATDPCIVVVPSYTETVLDDHDGYTTTDWLDLTGRFVTWLQSQYAIDPARVYGTGQSMGCMIHLGLAGKQPDLFTALMFVDGQWDPSQLSGLGESTFIYHVAGGDDRALEGQTATKDMLTQASVDFAVADEEWDATADPSALLQQTQALFGKGKQRNFSSFVAGTVLEANPQSMEHMASFEPAYKLTGVRNWLLAQRSA
;
A
#
# COMPACT_ATOMS: atom_id res chain seq x y z
N MET A 1 -0.07 -6.16 60.06
CA MET A 1 -1.22 -7.07 60.04
C MET A 1 -2.49 -6.23 60.01
N VAL A 2 -3.03 -5.88 58.91
CA VAL A 2 -4.43 -5.45 58.73
C VAL A 2 -4.82 -5.85 57.30
N ARG A 3 -5.80 -6.77 57.22
CA ARG A 3 -6.41 -7.22 55.95
C ARG A 3 -7.60 -6.32 55.65
N TYR A 4 -7.68 -5.77 54.41
CA TYR A 4 -8.90 -5.18 53.90
C TYR A 4 -9.42 -6.03 52.74
N SER A 5 -10.61 -6.62 52.96
CA SER A 5 -11.45 -7.25 51.96
C SER A 5 -12.31 -6.18 51.32
N ALA A 6 -12.31 -6.06 50.02
CA ALA A 6 -13.26 -5.25 49.26
C ALA A 6 -14.17 -6.18 48.43
N HIS A 7 -15.47 -6.10 48.72
CA HIS A 7 -16.56 -6.77 48.01
C HIS A 7 -16.77 -6.10 46.63
N VAL A 8 -16.80 -6.90 45.59
CA VAL A 8 -17.25 -6.49 44.25
C VAL A 8 -18.73 -6.87 44.13
N SER A 9 -19.57 -5.85 43.95
CA SER A 9 -21.00 -5.97 43.65
C SER A 9 -21.22 -6.07 42.15
N ARG A 10 -21.78 -7.20 41.71
CA ARG A 10 -22.29 -7.39 40.33
C ARG A 10 -23.66 -6.73 40.20
N ARG A 11 -23.82 -5.80 39.27
CA ARG A 11 -25.14 -5.39 38.78
C ARG A 11 -25.24 -5.69 37.29
N SER A 12 -26.07 -6.68 36.99
CA SER A 12 -26.57 -6.98 35.65
C SER A 12 -27.60 -5.94 35.24
N ILE A 13 -27.46 -5.36 34.02
CA ILE A 13 -28.51 -4.61 33.36
C ILE A 13 -28.77 -5.30 32.02
N LEU A 14 -29.90 -5.98 31.92
CA LEU A 14 -30.49 -6.44 30.67
C LEU A 14 -31.20 -5.25 30.04
N GLY A 15 -30.78 -4.88 28.80
CA GLY A 15 -31.49 -3.94 27.94
C GLY A 15 -31.82 -4.63 26.62
N THR A 16 -33.08 -4.99 26.44
CA THR A 16 -33.66 -5.46 25.18
C THR A 16 -33.91 -4.28 24.26
N ALA A 17 -33.31 -4.27 23.07
CA ALA A 17 -33.67 -3.36 21.98
C ALA A 17 -34.22 -4.15 20.81
N SER A 18 -35.46 -3.82 20.46
CA SER A 18 -36.26 -4.44 19.39
C SER A 18 -35.80 -3.93 18.01
N ILE A 19 -35.63 -4.84 17.08
CA ILE A 19 -35.34 -4.59 15.68
C ILE A 19 -36.67 -4.38 14.94
N GLY A 20 -36.84 -3.21 14.34
CA GLY A 20 -37.91 -2.92 13.40
C GLY A 20 -37.45 -3.14 11.96
N ILE A 21 -38.03 -4.12 11.29
CA ILE A 21 -37.87 -4.40 9.87
C ILE A 21 -38.93 -3.55 9.12
N ALA A 22 -38.49 -2.69 8.24
CA ALA A 22 -39.35 -2.06 7.24
C ALA A 22 -38.96 -2.55 5.84
N ALA A 23 -39.83 -3.37 5.27
CA ALA A 23 -39.79 -3.76 3.87
C ALA A 23 -40.77 -2.90 3.08
N SER A 24 -40.32 -2.35 1.97
CA SER A 24 -41.14 -1.78 0.88
C SER A 24 -40.23 -1.67 -0.34
N GLY A 25 -40.43 -2.16 -1.51
CA GLY A 25 -41.64 -2.49 -2.24
C GLY A 25 -41.27 -2.33 -3.71
N ILE A 26 -41.52 -3.34 -4.48
CA ILE A 26 -41.18 -3.55 -5.89
C ILE A 26 -41.90 -2.54 -6.78
N ALA A 27 -41.27 -2.07 -7.87
CA ALA A 27 -41.96 -1.67 -9.09
C ALA A 27 -41.09 -2.00 -10.31
N ALA A 28 -41.52 -2.97 -11.06
CA ALA A 28 -41.07 -3.29 -12.42
C ALA A 28 -41.96 -2.57 -13.45
N CYS A 29 -41.42 -2.28 -14.62
CA CYS A 29 -42.03 -2.07 -15.94
C CYS A 29 -41.02 -1.32 -16.84
N SER A 30 -40.78 -1.55 -18.11
CA SER A 30 -41.26 -2.49 -19.14
C SER A 30 -40.39 -2.24 -20.37
N GLN A 31 -40.29 -3.22 -21.20
CA GLN A 31 -39.73 -3.33 -22.55
C GLN A 31 -40.12 -2.21 -23.54
N ALA A 32 -39.23 -1.93 -24.50
CA ALA A 32 -39.52 -1.69 -25.92
C ALA A 32 -38.20 -1.72 -26.72
N SER A 33 -37.91 -2.79 -27.49
CA SER A 33 -38.17 -2.96 -28.94
C SER A 33 -37.19 -2.21 -29.85
N SER A 34 -36.36 -3.00 -30.54
CA SER A 34 -35.55 -2.64 -31.71
C SER A 34 -36.43 -2.21 -32.91
N PRO A 35 -35.86 -1.61 -33.94
CA PRO A 35 -35.90 -2.31 -35.23
C PRO A 35 -34.56 -2.34 -35.99
N SER A 36 -34.42 -3.44 -36.71
CA SER A 36 -33.46 -3.74 -37.76
C SER A 36 -33.67 -2.87 -38.99
N SER A 37 -32.61 -2.55 -39.72
CA SER A 37 -32.71 -2.29 -41.18
C SER A 37 -31.49 -2.88 -41.89
N GLU A 38 -31.85 -3.80 -42.78
CA GLU A 38 -30.98 -4.41 -43.82
C GLU A 38 -30.63 -3.43 -44.98
N GLY A 39 -29.62 -3.80 -45.72
CA GLY A 39 -29.40 -3.44 -47.13
C GLY A 39 -28.05 -2.76 -47.35
N THR A 40 -27.16 -3.09 -48.21
CA THR A 40 -27.20 -3.79 -49.50
C THR A 40 -25.75 -4.06 -49.90
N ARG A 41 -25.52 -5.24 -50.52
CA ARG A 41 -24.25 -5.60 -51.19
C ARG A 41 -24.09 -4.79 -52.47
N THR A 42 -22.85 -4.37 -52.78
CA THR A 42 -22.38 -4.18 -54.14
C THR A 42 -20.97 -4.74 -54.30
N THR A 43 -20.89 -5.65 -55.24
CA THR A 43 -19.66 -6.27 -55.77
C THR A 43 -18.97 -5.35 -56.75
N GLY A 44 -17.61 -5.36 -56.74
CA GLY A 44 -16.81 -4.72 -57.78
C GLY A 44 -15.39 -5.29 -57.76
N ASP A 45 -15.07 -5.98 -58.86
CA ASP A 45 -13.86 -6.75 -59.14
C ASP A 45 -12.56 -5.93 -59.35
N ALA A 46 -11.47 -6.59 -58.95
CA ALA A 46 -10.17 -6.82 -59.59
C ALA A 46 -9.29 -5.66 -60.09
N GLN A 47 -8.07 -5.57 -59.63
CA GLN A 47 -6.82 -5.91 -60.38
C GLN A 47 -5.56 -5.43 -59.63
N GLY A 48 -4.67 -6.28 -59.20
CA GLY A 48 -3.32 -6.53 -59.67
C GLY A 48 -2.31 -5.39 -59.41
N GLY A 49 -1.42 -5.55 -58.44
CA GLY A 49 -0.25 -4.73 -58.23
C GLY A 49 0.74 -5.42 -57.27
N SER A 50 1.72 -6.12 -57.86
CA SER A 50 2.87 -6.70 -57.16
C SER A 50 3.73 -5.58 -56.59
N GLY A 51 3.92 -5.60 -55.25
CA GLY A 51 4.77 -4.66 -54.53
C GLY A 51 5.44 -5.35 -53.34
N SER A 52 6.74 -5.44 -53.45
CA SER A 52 7.76 -5.95 -52.56
C SER A 52 7.41 -5.90 -51.04
N ALA A 53 7.43 -7.05 -50.40
CA ALA A 53 7.34 -7.20 -48.97
C ALA A 53 8.61 -6.65 -48.28
N GLY A 54 8.50 -5.44 -47.75
CA GLY A 54 9.37 -4.98 -46.68
C GLY A 54 8.84 -5.54 -45.37
N SER A 55 9.50 -6.59 -44.88
CA SER A 55 9.23 -7.11 -43.52
C SER A 55 9.73 -6.09 -42.50
N THR A 56 8.86 -5.19 -42.08
CA THR A 56 9.05 -4.48 -40.82
C THR A 56 8.71 -5.46 -39.73
N ALA A 57 9.74 -6.02 -39.09
CA ALA A 57 9.60 -6.71 -37.85
C ALA A 57 8.96 -5.72 -36.85
N SER A 58 7.67 -5.88 -36.58
CA SER A 58 7.03 -5.26 -35.45
C SER A 58 7.76 -5.77 -34.20
N ALA A 59 8.42 -4.84 -33.50
CA ALA A 59 8.86 -5.11 -32.16
C ALA A 59 7.65 -5.65 -31.37
N PRO A 60 7.80 -6.68 -30.54
CA PRO A 60 6.71 -7.11 -29.68
C PRO A 60 6.32 -5.91 -28.84
N ALA A 61 5.04 -5.57 -28.86
CA ALA A 61 4.45 -4.67 -27.91
C ALA A 61 4.62 -5.36 -26.54
N SER A 62 5.67 -5.01 -25.82
CA SER A 62 5.83 -5.35 -24.42
C SER A 62 4.87 -4.47 -23.62
N GLY A 63 3.58 -4.76 -23.72
CA GLY A 63 2.60 -4.28 -22.76
C GLY A 63 3.03 -4.84 -21.40
N GLU A 64 3.18 -3.97 -20.43
CA GLU A 64 3.38 -4.39 -19.05
C GLU A 64 2.19 -5.28 -18.66
N PRO A 65 2.39 -6.47 -18.04
CA PRO A 65 1.28 -7.30 -17.67
C PRO A 65 0.42 -6.55 -16.63
N ASP A 66 -0.90 -6.64 -16.77
CA ASP A 66 -1.83 -6.10 -15.79
C ASP A 66 -1.45 -6.63 -14.40
N ALA A 67 -1.51 -5.75 -13.41
CA ALA A 67 -1.28 -6.16 -12.03
C ALA A 67 -2.35 -7.19 -11.61
N PRO A 68 -1.99 -8.28 -10.87
CA PRO A 68 -2.94 -9.30 -10.45
C PRO A 68 -4.08 -8.70 -9.63
N SER A 69 -5.24 -9.36 -9.64
CA SER A 69 -6.34 -8.99 -8.74
C SER A 69 -6.03 -9.40 -7.28
N LEU A 70 -6.76 -8.84 -6.32
CA LEU A 70 -6.65 -9.27 -4.91
C LEU A 70 -6.98 -10.76 -4.75
N ASP A 71 -8.02 -11.25 -5.43
CA ASP A 71 -8.40 -12.66 -5.38
C ASP A 71 -7.30 -13.58 -5.91
N ASP A 72 -6.63 -13.18 -7.00
CA ASP A 72 -5.47 -13.91 -7.53
C ASP A 72 -4.31 -13.95 -6.52
N LEU A 73 -4.02 -12.82 -5.87
CA LEU A 73 -2.98 -12.75 -4.84
C LEU A 73 -3.31 -13.61 -3.62
N VAL A 74 -4.55 -13.58 -3.15
CA VAL A 74 -5.03 -14.42 -2.05
C VAL A 74 -4.84 -15.89 -2.41
N ALA A 75 -5.28 -16.30 -3.59
CA ALA A 75 -5.14 -17.68 -4.05
C ALA A 75 -3.67 -18.10 -4.24
N GLU A 76 -2.82 -17.18 -4.69
CA GLU A 76 -1.42 -17.47 -4.99
C GLU A 76 -0.54 -17.53 -3.75
N VAL A 77 -0.64 -16.54 -2.83
CA VAL A 77 0.40 -16.31 -1.83
C VAL A 77 -0.07 -16.22 -0.38
N GLN A 78 -1.33 -15.95 -0.08
CA GLN A 78 -1.77 -15.77 1.32
C GLN A 78 -1.40 -16.98 2.20
N GLY A 79 -1.59 -18.19 1.71
CA GLY A 79 -1.26 -19.43 2.41
C GLY A 79 0.23 -19.75 2.50
N LYS A 80 1.12 -18.94 1.91
CA LYS A 80 2.58 -19.13 1.96
C LYS A 80 3.24 -18.34 3.09
N PHE A 81 2.50 -17.47 3.77
CA PHE A 81 3.00 -16.77 4.96
C PHE A 81 2.96 -17.69 6.18
N THR A 82 4.02 -17.63 6.99
CA THR A 82 4.06 -18.25 8.32
C THR A 82 3.85 -17.19 9.40
N GLN A 83 3.18 -17.57 10.49
CA GLN A 83 2.94 -16.69 11.63
C GLN A 83 4.03 -16.91 12.68
N GLU A 84 4.63 -15.82 13.13
CA GLU A 84 5.64 -15.77 14.17
C GLU A 84 5.34 -14.62 15.15
N ALA A 85 6.14 -14.50 16.21
CA ALA A 85 5.98 -13.45 17.22
C ALA A 85 7.34 -12.89 17.65
N TYR A 86 7.37 -11.57 17.86
CA TYR A 86 8.48 -10.85 18.44
C TYR A 86 8.12 -10.44 19.87
N SER A 87 8.92 -10.84 20.85
CA SER A 87 8.79 -10.38 22.24
C SER A 87 9.69 -9.18 22.46
N ASP A 88 9.10 -8.01 22.66
CA ASP A 88 9.85 -6.77 22.88
C ASP A 88 10.43 -6.72 24.30
N PRO A 89 11.76 -6.64 24.45
CA PRO A 89 12.41 -6.66 25.76
C PRO A 89 12.13 -5.42 26.61
N ASP A 90 11.79 -4.28 25.97
CA ASP A 90 11.63 -3.01 26.67
C ASP A 90 10.22 -2.86 27.28
N THR A 91 9.19 -3.32 26.55
CA THR A 91 7.79 -3.20 27.00
C THR A 91 7.22 -4.51 27.52
N GLY A 92 7.83 -5.66 27.20
CA GLY A 92 7.29 -6.99 27.47
C GLY A 92 6.08 -7.36 26.61
N LYS A 93 5.72 -6.52 25.63
CA LYS A 93 4.64 -6.81 24.67
C LYS A 93 5.12 -7.83 23.63
N GLU A 94 4.15 -8.57 23.08
CA GLU A 94 4.37 -9.50 21.96
C GLU A 94 3.72 -8.94 20.71
N LEU A 95 4.49 -8.86 19.61
CA LEU A 95 4.01 -8.46 18.29
C LEU A 95 3.95 -9.69 17.40
N ALA A 96 2.74 -10.15 17.09
CA ALA A 96 2.55 -11.18 16.08
C ALA A 96 2.85 -10.62 14.68
N PHE A 97 3.42 -11.44 13.80
CA PHE A 97 3.69 -11.04 12.43
C PHE A 97 3.61 -12.22 11.48
N ASN A 98 3.36 -11.91 10.22
CA ASN A 98 3.37 -12.86 9.12
C ASN A 98 4.66 -12.67 8.33
N VAL A 99 5.36 -13.75 7.99
CA VAL A 99 6.58 -13.71 7.19
C VAL A 99 6.45 -14.62 5.98
N PHE A 100 6.81 -14.07 4.81
CA PHE A 100 7.01 -14.80 3.57
C PHE A 100 8.52 -14.83 3.26
N LEU A 101 9.02 -15.99 2.93
CA LEU A 101 10.40 -16.19 2.49
C LEU A 101 10.44 -16.54 1.01
N PRO A 102 11.34 -15.93 0.20
CA PRO A 102 11.43 -16.22 -1.23
C PRO A 102 11.81 -17.68 -1.51
N GLU A 103 11.45 -18.16 -2.69
CA GLU A 103 11.84 -19.52 -3.11
C GLU A 103 13.36 -19.70 -3.05
N GLY A 104 13.80 -20.81 -2.50
CA GLY A 104 15.23 -21.09 -2.30
C GLY A 104 15.89 -20.25 -1.20
N TYR A 105 15.11 -19.62 -0.31
CA TYR A 105 15.66 -18.88 0.82
C TYR A 105 16.70 -19.72 1.58
N SER A 106 17.81 -19.08 1.91
CA SER A 106 18.90 -19.65 2.70
C SER A 106 19.35 -18.66 3.76
N GLY A 107 19.56 -19.12 4.98
CA GLY A 107 20.09 -18.29 6.07
C GLY A 107 21.51 -17.72 5.83
N SER A 108 22.18 -18.17 4.78
CA SER A 108 23.46 -17.61 4.31
C SER A 108 23.32 -16.69 3.09
N GLY A 109 22.09 -16.43 2.65
CA GLY A 109 21.79 -15.49 1.57
C GLY A 109 21.86 -14.02 2.00
N SER A 110 21.41 -13.13 1.12
CA SER A 110 21.28 -11.70 1.39
C SER A 110 20.10 -11.18 0.58
N TYR A 111 18.97 -10.97 1.24
CA TYR A 111 17.68 -10.67 0.60
C TYR A 111 17.15 -9.28 1.00
N PRO A 112 16.49 -8.57 0.09
CA PRO A 112 15.72 -7.40 0.48
C PRO A 112 14.65 -7.76 1.52
N LEU A 113 14.33 -6.81 2.43
CA LEU A 113 13.16 -6.86 3.29
C LEU A 113 12.14 -5.85 2.80
N VAL A 114 10.89 -6.27 2.62
CA VAL A 114 9.73 -5.39 2.55
C VAL A 114 8.93 -5.55 3.84
N HIS A 115 8.90 -4.50 4.65
CA HIS A 115 8.11 -4.38 5.86
C HIS A 115 6.83 -3.61 5.53
N TYR A 116 5.70 -4.32 5.44
CA TYR A 116 4.40 -3.73 5.12
C TYR A 116 3.52 -3.65 6.35
N ILE A 117 2.92 -2.49 6.61
CA ILE A 117 1.94 -2.29 7.69
C ILE A 117 0.58 -1.92 7.06
N ALA A 118 -0.45 -2.65 7.47
CA ALA A 118 -1.83 -2.47 7.05
C ALA A 118 -2.49 -1.25 7.70
N ASP A 119 -3.70 -0.89 7.25
CA ASP A 119 -4.52 0.13 7.89
C ASP A 119 -5.19 -0.35 9.19
N ALA A 120 -5.84 0.59 9.89
CA ALA A 120 -6.45 0.34 11.19
C ALA A 120 -7.63 -0.65 11.16
N SER A 121 -8.23 -0.93 9.99
CA SER A 121 -9.33 -1.91 9.87
C SER A 121 -8.88 -3.35 10.14
N THR A 122 -7.57 -3.60 10.10
CA THR A 122 -6.97 -4.91 10.34
C THR A 122 -6.53 -5.14 11.78
N VAL A 123 -6.70 -4.16 12.67
CA VAL A 123 -6.42 -4.31 14.11
C VAL A 123 -7.32 -5.42 14.68
N SER A 124 -6.70 -6.52 15.13
CA SER A 124 -7.41 -7.75 15.49
C SER A 124 -6.53 -8.68 16.32
N ASP A 125 -7.18 -9.59 17.07
CA ASP A 125 -6.50 -10.70 17.74
C ASP A 125 -6.10 -11.83 16.76
N ASP A 126 -6.63 -11.84 15.55
CA ASP A 126 -6.22 -12.78 14.49
C ASP A 126 -5.02 -12.21 13.73
N PRO A 127 -3.81 -12.81 13.85
CA PRO A 127 -2.61 -12.30 13.23
C PRO A 127 -2.64 -12.33 11.69
N THR A 128 -3.56 -13.08 11.09
CA THR A 128 -3.67 -13.19 9.63
C THR A 128 -4.53 -12.10 8.99
N THR A 129 -5.26 -11.31 9.79
CA THR A 129 -6.16 -10.25 9.28
C THR A 129 -5.47 -9.30 8.28
N PRO A 130 -4.22 -8.82 8.51
CA PRO A 130 -3.54 -7.94 7.55
C PRO A 130 -3.28 -8.58 6.18
N LEU A 131 -3.26 -9.90 6.07
CA LEU A 131 -3.07 -10.62 4.81
C LEU A 131 -4.32 -10.58 3.90
N SER A 132 -5.40 -9.95 4.32
CA SER A 132 -6.56 -9.66 3.47
C SER A 132 -6.34 -8.47 2.53
N GLN A 133 -5.22 -7.75 2.66
CA GLN A 133 -4.96 -6.52 1.93
C GLN A 133 -3.99 -6.72 0.76
N TYR A 134 -4.28 -6.04 -0.35
CA TYR A 134 -3.48 -6.09 -1.57
C TYR A 134 -2.00 -5.75 -1.32
N GLY A 135 -1.76 -4.66 -0.58
CA GLY A 135 -0.43 -4.18 -0.23
C GLY A 135 0.40 -5.17 0.60
N ALA A 136 -0.24 -6.08 1.36
CA ALA A 136 0.45 -7.15 2.08
C ALA A 136 0.94 -8.26 1.14
N LEU A 137 0.19 -8.58 0.08
CA LEU A 137 0.37 -9.77 -0.73
C LEU A 137 1.22 -9.54 -1.99
N ILE A 138 1.12 -8.36 -2.61
CA ILE A 138 1.75 -8.08 -3.91
C ILE A 138 3.27 -8.31 -3.92
N TRP A 139 3.94 -8.05 -2.81
CA TRP A 139 5.39 -8.24 -2.68
C TRP A 139 5.80 -9.71 -2.66
N ALA A 140 4.91 -10.60 -2.20
CA ALA A 140 5.11 -12.05 -2.19
C ALA A 140 4.68 -12.74 -3.50
N SER A 141 4.01 -12.01 -4.40
CA SER A 141 3.50 -12.56 -5.67
C SER A 141 4.62 -12.95 -6.63
N SER A 142 4.34 -13.89 -7.52
CA SER A 142 5.28 -14.30 -8.57
C SER A 142 5.71 -13.13 -9.46
N VAL A 143 4.85 -12.13 -9.67
CA VAL A 143 5.17 -10.92 -10.43
C VAL A 143 6.33 -10.14 -9.80
N THR A 144 6.31 -9.95 -8.48
CA THR A 144 7.40 -9.26 -7.77
C THR A 144 8.60 -10.20 -7.56
N GLN A 145 8.36 -11.43 -7.10
CA GLN A 145 9.42 -12.37 -6.73
C GLN A 145 10.25 -12.85 -7.91
N ALA A 146 9.74 -12.82 -9.14
CA ALA A 146 10.48 -13.19 -10.34
C ALA A 146 11.62 -12.22 -10.68
N THR A 147 11.48 -10.95 -10.33
CA THR A 147 12.49 -9.90 -10.59
C THR A 147 13.30 -9.57 -9.35
N ASP A 148 12.65 -9.48 -8.21
CA ASP A 148 13.21 -9.04 -6.94
C ASP A 148 12.81 -9.99 -5.79
N PRO A 149 13.44 -11.18 -5.70
CA PRO A 149 13.19 -12.11 -4.60
C PRO A 149 13.47 -11.43 -3.26
N CYS A 150 12.42 -11.25 -2.44
CA CYS A 150 12.50 -10.52 -1.18
C CYS A 150 11.76 -11.25 -0.06
N ILE A 151 12.18 -10.98 1.17
CA ILE A 151 11.45 -11.33 2.40
C ILE A 151 10.33 -10.31 2.57
N VAL A 152 9.11 -10.77 2.87
CA VAL A 152 7.99 -9.88 3.18
C VAL A 152 7.55 -10.11 4.61
N VAL A 153 7.47 -9.05 5.39
CA VAL A 153 7.02 -9.09 6.79
C VAL A 153 5.84 -8.17 6.98
N VAL A 154 4.78 -8.73 7.58
CA VAL A 154 3.50 -8.05 7.81
C VAL A 154 3.13 -8.20 9.29
N PRO A 155 3.45 -7.20 10.15
CA PRO A 155 3.04 -7.22 11.55
C PRO A 155 1.53 -7.11 11.69
N SER A 156 1.01 -7.65 12.81
CA SER A 156 -0.40 -7.59 13.17
C SER A 156 -0.54 -6.97 14.56
N TYR A 157 -1.29 -5.89 14.65
CA TYR A 157 -1.51 -5.16 15.89
C TYR A 157 -2.86 -5.51 16.49
N THR A 158 -2.91 -5.67 17.82
CA THR A 158 -4.13 -5.94 18.57
C THR A 158 -4.83 -4.67 19.05
N GLU A 159 -4.18 -3.51 18.90
CA GLU A 159 -4.71 -2.19 19.23
C GLU A 159 -4.15 -1.13 18.26
N THR A 160 -4.82 0.00 18.15
CA THR A 160 -4.38 1.13 17.35
C THR A 160 -3.04 1.65 17.85
N VAL A 161 -2.06 1.78 16.95
CA VAL A 161 -0.68 2.17 17.30
C VAL A 161 -0.56 3.67 17.55
N LEU A 162 -1.34 4.47 16.82
CA LEU A 162 -1.30 5.93 16.87
C LEU A 162 -2.66 6.50 16.46
N ASP A 163 -2.96 7.73 16.89
CA ASP A 163 -4.23 8.41 16.65
C ASP A 163 -3.97 9.86 16.22
N ASP A 164 -4.62 10.30 15.15
CA ASP A 164 -4.53 11.61 14.55
C ASP A 164 -5.81 12.45 14.68
N HIS A 165 -6.83 11.99 15.45
CA HIS A 165 -8.13 12.66 15.56
C HIS A 165 -8.14 13.85 16.52
N ASP A 166 -7.57 13.71 17.71
CA ASP A 166 -7.59 14.73 18.78
C ASP A 166 -6.17 15.20 19.15
N GLY A 167 -5.31 15.32 18.17
CA GLY A 167 -3.88 15.54 18.33
C GLY A 167 -3.11 14.25 17.97
N TYR A 168 -1.88 14.41 17.60
CA TYR A 168 -1.06 13.30 17.12
C TYR A 168 -0.45 12.53 18.29
N THR A 169 -1.11 11.48 18.73
CA THR A 169 -0.68 10.64 19.86
C THR A 169 -0.18 9.28 19.41
N THR A 170 0.85 8.79 20.08
CA THR A 170 1.46 7.48 19.82
C THR A 170 1.40 6.60 21.05
N THR A 171 1.35 5.29 20.84
CA THR A 171 1.52 4.29 21.89
C THR A 171 2.95 3.72 21.86
N ASP A 172 3.28 2.86 22.84
CA ASP A 172 4.57 2.14 22.85
C ASP A 172 4.80 1.27 21.62
N TRP A 173 3.74 0.92 20.90
CA TRP A 173 3.82 0.14 19.67
C TRP A 173 4.65 0.81 18.57
N LEU A 174 4.67 2.13 18.51
CA LEU A 174 5.49 2.83 17.51
C LEU A 174 6.98 2.53 17.71
N ASP A 175 7.50 2.74 18.91
CA ASP A 175 8.92 2.51 19.21
C ASP A 175 9.25 1.00 19.22
N LEU A 176 8.31 0.14 19.64
CA LEU A 176 8.41 -1.30 19.52
C LEU A 176 8.57 -1.73 18.07
N THR A 177 7.80 -1.14 17.15
CA THR A 177 7.89 -1.45 15.70
C THR A 177 9.28 -1.11 15.15
N GLY A 178 9.89 0.00 15.57
CA GLY A 178 11.27 0.33 15.19
C GLY A 178 12.29 -0.71 15.66
N ARG A 179 12.16 -1.16 16.91
CA ARG A 179 12.99 -2.25 17.45
C ARG A 179 12.75 -3.59 16.76
N PHE A 180 11.49 -3.88 16.41
CA PHE A 180 11.14 -5.06 15.64
C PHE A 180 11.83 -5.10 14.27
N VAL A 181 11.82 -4.02 13.50
CA VAL A 181 12.53 -3.93 12.22
C VAL A 181 14.03 -4.19 12.39
N THR A 182 14.64 -3.65 13.45
CA THR A 182 16.04 -3.91 13.79
C THR A 182 16.29 -5.37 14.14
N TRP A 183 15.38 -5.96 14.95
CA TRP A 183 15.45 -7.37 15.34
C TRP A 183 15.33 -8.30 14.13
N LEU A 184 14.43 -8.04 13.18
CA LEU A 184 14.28 -8.83 11.94
C LEU A 184 15.61 -9.00 11.19
N GLN A 185 16.44 -7.96 11.13
CA GLN A 185 17.75 -8.01 10.48
C GLN A 185 18.74 -8.96 11.17
N SER A 186 18.49 -9.31 12.44
CA SER A 186 19.27 -10.30 13.18
C SER A 186 18.73 -11.73 13.06
N GLN A 187 17.46 -11.89 12.66
CA GLN A 187 16.78 -13.18 12.58
C GLN A 187 16.82 -13.79 11.19
N TYR A 188 16.77 -12.95 10.16
CA TYR A 188 16.71 -13.38 8.77
C TYR A 188 17.95 -12.90 8.00
N ALA A 189 18.24 -13.56 6.88
CA ALA A 189 19.34 -13.19 5.99
C ALA A 189 18.98 -11.93 5.17
N ILE A 190 18.72 -10.82 5.87
CA ILE A 190 18.34 -9.53 5.27
C ILE A 190 19.61 -8.79 4.83
N ASP A 191 19.57 -8.18 3.64
CA ASP A 191 20.56 -7.24 3.16
C ASP A 191 20.32 -5.87 3.86
N PRO A 192 21.22 -5.41 4.72
CA PRO A 192 21.01 -4.15 5.45
C PRO A 192 20.96 -2.92 4.53
N ALA A 193 21.46 -3.02 3.30
CA ALA A 193 21.35 -1.98 2.29
C ALA A 193 20.00 -2.02 1.53
N ARG A 194 19.09 -2.95 1.85
CA ARG A 194 17.81 -3.15 1.16
C ARG A 194 16.67 -3.43 2.14
N VAL A 195 16.45 -2.52 3.07
CA VAL A 195 15.34 -2.60 4.05
C VAL A 195 14.30 -1.57 3.67
N TYR A 196 13.14 -2.01 3.21
CA TYR A 196 12.09 -1.14 2.71
C TYR A 196 10.87 -1.15 3.64
N GLY A 197 10.30 0.05 3.87
CA GLY A 197 9.07 0.22 4.62
C GLY A 197 7.94 0.72 3.72
N THR A 198 6.76 0.14 3.88
CA THR A 198 5.55 0.63 3.20
C THR A 198 4.32 0.33 4.04
N GLY A 199 3.29 1.15 3.88
CA GLY A 199 2.03 0.97 4.57
C GLY A 199 1.00 1.98 4.09
N GLN A 200 -0.25 1.69 4.38
CA GLN A 200 -1.41 2.51 4.03
C GLN A 200 -2.11 3.02 5.29
N SER A 201 -2.70 4.22 5.26
CA SER A 201 -3.45 4.80 6.38
C SER A 201 -2.64 4.74 7.70
N MET A 202 -3.09 4.03 8.73
CA MET A 202 -2.35 3.81 9.97
C MET A 202 -0.92 3.29 9.71
N GLY A 203 -0.74 2.36 8.78
CA GLY A 203 0.59 1.84 8.43
C GLY A 203 1.49 2.90 7.78
N CYS A 204 0.92 3.79 6.97
CA CYS A 204 1.63 4.97 6.45
C CYS A 204 2.06 5.88 7.61
N MET A 205 1.14 6.21 8.53
CA MET A 205 1.42 7.06 9.69
C MET A 205 2.51 6.48 10.59
N ILE A 206 2.51 5.16 10.82
CA ILE A 206 3.57 4.48 11.58
C ILE A 206 4.93 4.66 10.91
N HIS A 207 5.01 4.42 9.59
CA HIS A 207 6.27 4.59 8.85
C HIS A 207 6.72 6.06 8.80
N LEU A 208 5.78 7.04 8.67
CA LEU A 208 6.10 8.46 8.78
C LEU A 208 6.71 8.80 10.16
N GLY A 209 6.07 8.33 11.23
CA GLY A 209 6.57 8.54 12.60
C GLY A 209 7.93 7.89 12.85
N LEU A 210 8.15 6.68 12.33
CA LEU A 210 9.44 5.98 12.42
C LEU A 210 10.52 6.72 11.64
N ALA A 211 10.27 7.12 10.39
CA ALA A 211 11.23 7.86 9.58
C ALA A 211 11.52 9.24 10.15
N GLY A 212 10.54 9.89 10.77
CA GLY A 212 10.75 11.14 11.50
C GLY A 212 11.71 11.03 12.68
N LYS A 213 11.69 9.89 13.39
CA LYS A 213 12.55 9.61 14.56
C LYS A 213 13.87 8.91 14.20
N GLN A 214 13.87 8.04 13.20
CA GLN A 214 14.96 7.12 12.83
C GLN A 214 15.09 7.07 11.30
N PRO A 215 15.63 8.13 10.66
CA PRO A 215 15.66 8.24 9.19
C PRO A 215 16.46 7.12 8.52
N ASP A 216 17.42 6.51 9.22
CA ASP A 216 18.27 5.44 8.70
C ASP A 216 17.67 4.03 8.88
N LEU A 217 16.48 3.90 9.50
CA LEU A 217 15.86 2.59 9.76
C LEU A 217 15.50 1.85 8.48
N PHE A 218 15.13 2.59 7.44
CA PHE A 218 14.77 2.06 6.14
C PHE A 218 15.64 2.65 5.03
N THR A 219 16.03 1.83 4.08
CA THR A 219 16.73 2.27 2.86
C THR A 219 15.84 3.17 2.01
N ALA A 220 14.56 2.81 1.88
CA ALA A 220 13.55 3.63 1.22
C ALA A 220 12.14 3.28 1.73
N LEU A 221 11.21 4.21 1.50
CA LEU A 221 9.84 4.12 2.00
C LEU A 221 8.82 4.44 0.89
N MET A 222 7.66 3.77 0.95
CA MET A 222 6.49 4.10 0.17
C MET A 222 5.33 4.39 1.12
N PHE A 223 4.96 5.66 1.24
CA PHE A 223 3.86 6.13 2.05
C PHE A 223 2.58 6.18 1.21
N VAL A 224 1.51 5.52 1.68
CA VAL A 224 0.24 5.45 0.97
C VAL A 224 -0.87 6.00 1.84
N ASP A 225 -1.40 7.14 1.43
CA ASP A 225 -2.66 7.72 1.88
C ASP A 225 -2.84 7.79 3.40
N GLY A 226 -1.91 8.41 4.09
CA GLY A 226 -1.94 8.72 5.52
C GLY A 226 -1.20 10.03 5.76
N GLN A 227 -1.30 10.60 6.96
CA GLN A 227 -0.63 11.85 7.34
C GLN A 227 -0.12 11.77 8.78
N TRP A 228 0.84 12.62 9.13
CA TRP A 228 1.32 12.77 10.50
C TRP A 228 1.70 14.21 10.79
N ASP A 229 1.84 14.57 12.06
CA ASP A 229 2.26 15.90 12.49
C ASP A 229 3.64 16.30 11.90
N PRO A 230 3.71 17.30 11.00
CA PRO A 230 4.97 17.69 10.36
C PRO A 230 6.06 18.09 11.35
N SER A 231 5.69 18.57 12.55
CA SER A 231 6.66 18.93 13.60
C SER A 231 7.45 17.72 14.12
N GLN A 232 6.95 16.50 13.90
CA GLN A 232 7.58 15.23 14.29
C GLN A 232 8.31 14.55 13.12
N LEU A 233 8.29 15.14 11.91
CA LEU A 233 8.77 14.53 10.67
C LEU A 233 10.11 15.07 10.17
N SER A 234 10.89 15.76 11.01
CA SER A 234 12.16 16.38 10.58
C SER A 234 13.15 15.38 9.95
N GLY A 235 13.16 14.11 10.40
CA GLY A 235 14.00 13.04 9.83
C GLY A 235 13.69 12.69 8.39
N LEU A 236 12.49 13.01 7.86
CA LEU A 236 12.16 12.81 6.44
C LEU A 236 13.09 13.57 5.49
N GLY A 237 13.73 14.65 5.98
CA GLY A 237 14.75 15.36 5.21
C GLY A 237 15.97 14.51 4.86
N GLU A 238 16.22 13.42 5.56
CA GLU A 238 17.33 12.49 5.36
C GLU A 238 16.88 11.17 4.69
N SER A 239 15.57 10.88 4.67
CA SER A 239 15.02 9.63 4.16
C SER A 239 14.85 9.66 2.63
N THR A 240 14.86 8.48 2.01
CA THR A 240 14.47 8.26 0.60
C THR A 240 13.05 7.73 0.55
N PHE A 241 12.14 8.39 -0.18
CA PHE A 241 10.74 7.96 -0.21
C PHE A 241 9.95 8.42 -1.43
N ILE A 242 8.81 7.74 -1.65
CA ILE A 242 7.66 8.27 -2.37
C ILE A 242 6.48 8.39 -1.41
N TYR A 243 5.79 9.54 -1.45
CA TYR A 243 4.56 9.79 -0.70
C TYR A 243 3.41 10.01 -1.68
N HIS A 244 2.49 9.06 -1.74
CA HIS A 244 1.37 9.02 -2.68
C HIS A 244 0.04 9.07 -1.93
N VAL A 245 -0.91 9.87 -2.42
CA VAL A 245 -2.23 10.07 -1.80
C VAL A 245 -3.34 10.09 -2.85
N ALA A 246 -4.60 9.87 -2.44
CA ALA A 246 -5.77 10.17 -3.27
C ALA A 246 -6.00 11.68 -3.30
N GLY A 247 -6.36 12.23 -4.47
CA GLY A 247 -6.65 13.65 -4.62
C GLY A 247 -7.95 14.10 -3.93
N GLY A 248 -8.87 13.18 -3.67
CA GLY A 248 -10.12 13.44 -2.94
C GLY A 248 -10.08 13.05 -1.46
N ASP A 249 -8.94 12.62 -0.92
CA ASP A 249 -8.73 12.48 0.53
C ASP A 249 -8.12 13.77 1.09
N ASP A 250 -8.98 14.66 1.55
CA ASP A 250 -8.58 15.98 2.04
C ASP A 250 -7.53 15.91 3.14
N ARG A 251 -7.62 14.93 4.05
CA ARG A 251 -6.70 14.81 5.19
C ARG A 251 -5.30 14.34 4.76
N ALA A 252 -5.24 13.31 3.94
CA ALA A 252 -3.95 12.80 3.45
C ALA A 252 -3.28 13.82 2.52
N LEU A 253 -4.05 14.50 1.66
CA LEU A 253 -3.56 15.54 0.76
C LEU A 253 -3.05 16.77 1.52
N GLU A 254 -3.77 17.21 2.55
CA GLU A 254 -3.33 18.29 3.45
C GLU A 254 -2.04 17.90 4.18
N GLY A 255 -1.94 16.68 4.71
CA GLY A 255 -0.76 16.16 5.39
C GLY A 255 0.45 16.05 4.46
N GLN A 256 0.24 15.58 3.22
CA GLN A 256 1.29 15.58 2.20
C GLN A 256 1.77 17.00 1.88
N THR A 257 0.83 17.96 1.78
CA THR A 257 1.14 19.36 1.52
C THR A 257 1.95 19.98 2.67
N ALA A 258 1.53 19.74 3.90
CA ALA A 258 2.25 20.20 5.09
C ALA A 258 3.67 19.59 5.19
N THR A 259 3.84 18.34 4.74
CA THR A 259 5.17 17.70 4.64
C THR A 259 6.06 18.40 3.60
N LYS A 260 5.51 18.74 2.42
CA LYS A 260 6.24 19.51 1.39
C LYS A 260 6.65 20.90 1.90
N ASP A 261 5.78 21.56 2.64
CA ASP A 261 6.06 22.86 3.26
C ASP A 261 7.19 22.76 4.30
N MET A 262 7.17 21.75 5.14
CA MET A 262 8.21 21.46 6.13
C MET A 262 9.56 21.24 5.45
N LEU A 263 9.63 20.41 4.41
CA LEU A 263 10.87 20.17 3.65
C LEU A 263 11.37 21.44 2.94
N THR A 264 10.46 22.24 2.40
CA THR A 264 10.78 23.53 1.77
C THR A 264 11.42 24.50 2.79
N GLN A 265 10.83 24.61 3.99
CA GLN A 265 11.36 25.42 5.07
C GLN A 265 12.74 24.94 5.53
N ALA A 266 12.97 23.63 5.53
CA ALA A 266 14.25 23.01 5.83
C ALA A 266 15.25 23.09 4.67
N SER A 267 14.89 23.66 3.51
CA SER A 267 15.71 23.70 2.29
C SER A 267 16.12 22.32 1.78
N VAL A 268 15.23 21.34 1.95
CA VAL A 268 15.42 19.97 1.49
C VAL A 268 14.80 19.79 0.11
N ASP A 269 15.55 19.24 -0.81
CA ASP A 269 15.14 18.99 -2.19
C ASP A 269 14.15 17.81 -2.29
N PHE A 270 13.12 17.99 -3.12
CA PHE A 270 12.17 16.94 -3.49
C PHE A 270 11.64 17.10 -4.92
N ALA A 271 10.99 16.07 -5.45
CA ALA A 271 10.25 16.11 -6.70
C ALA A 271 8.75 15.95 -6.45
N VAL A 272 7.94 16.59 -7.27
CA VAL A 272 6.49 16.40 -7.34
C VAL A 272 6.17 15.93 -8.75
N ALA A 273 5.21 15.03 -8.92
CA ALA A 273 4.68 14.64 -10.23
C ALA A 273 4.19 15.89 -10.98
N ASP A 274 4.41 15.94 -12.31
CA ASP A 274 4.04 17.11 -13.11
C ASP A 274 2.51 17.28 -13.20
N GLU A 275 1.78 16.18 -13.04
CA GLU A 275 0.32 16.12 -13.02
C GLU A 275 -0.13 15.00 -12.06
N GLU A 276 -1.36 15.07 -11.60
CA GLU A 276 -2.00 13.98 -10.86
C GLU A 276 -2.21 12.78 -11.78
N TRP A 277 -2.18 11.58 -11.21
CA TRP A 277 -2.30 10.34 -11.99
C TRP A 277 -3.75 9.83 -11.99
N ASP A 278 -4.25 9.45 -13.16
CA ASP A 278 -5.57 8.82 -13.27
C ASP A 278 -5.45 7.34 -12.88
N ALA A 279 -6.11 6.94 -11.78
CA ALA A 279 -6.05 5.55 -11.28
C ALA A 279 -6.68 4.53 -12.27
N THR A 280 -7.48 4.99 -13.23
CA THR A 280 -8.09 4.16 -14.28
C THR A 280 -7.29 4.13 -15.58
N ALA A 281 -6.17 4.87 -15.65
CA ALA A 281 -5.34 4.93 -16.84
C ALA A 281 -4.68 3.58 -17.14
N ASP A 282 -4.34 3.40 -18.41
CA ASP A 282 -3.59 2.23 -18.86
C ASP A 282 -2.28 2.04 -18.07
N PRO A 283 -1.94 0.82 -17.63
CA PRO A 283 -0.72 0.56 -16.86
C PRO A 283 0.56 1.11 -17.48
N SER A 284 0.65 1.11 -18.82
CA SER A 284 1.81 1.68 -19.53
C SER A 284 1.89 3.21 -19.41
N ALA A 285 0.75 3.90 -19.34
CA ALA A 285 0.70 5.35 -19.09
C ALA A 285 1.13 5.68 -17.66
N LEU A 286 0.62 4.95 -16.67
CA LEU A 286 1.04 5.07 -15.27
C LEU A 286 2.53 4.78 -15.09
N LEU A 287 3.07 3.78 -15.78
CA LEU A 287 4.51 3.50 -15.78
C LEU A 287 5.32 4.69 -16.31
N GLN A 288 4.89 5.31 -17.43
CA GLN A 288 5.56 6.49 -17.97
C GLN A 288 5.52 7.68 -16.99
N GLN A 289 4.40 7.93 -16.34
CA GLN A 289 4.27 8.99 -15.33
C GLN A 289 5.17 8.75 -14.11
N THR A 290 5.25 7.51 -13.61
CA THR A 290 6.16 7.15 -12.50
C THR A 290 7.63 7.31 -12.92
N GLN A 291 7.99 6.89 -14.15
CA GLN A 291 9.35 7.08 -14.68
C GLN A 291 9.71 8.55 -14.86
N ALA A 292 8.76 9.40 -15.29
CA ALA A 292 8.96 10.84 -15.41
C ALA A 292 9.23 11.47 -14.03
N LEU A 293 8.49 11.08 -12.99
CA LEU A 293 8.71 11.54 -11.61
C LEU A 293 10.12 11.15 -11.12
N PHE A 294 10.45 9.87 -11.17
CA PHE A 294 11.73 9.36 -10.68
C PHE A 294 12.93 9.80 -11.52
N GLY A 295 12.71 10.07 -12.82
CA GLY A 295 13.70 10.66 -13.73
C GLY A 295 14.19 12.04 -13.30
N LYS A 296 13.46 12.74 -12.38
CA LYS A 296 13.91 13.99 -11.76
C LYS A 296 15.08 13.78 -10.77
N GLY A 297 15.41 12.53 -10.42
CA GLY A 297 16.59 12.16 -9.63
C GLY A 297 16.59 12.64 -8.19
N LYS A 298 15.41 12.82 -7.60
CA LYS A 298 15.29 13.22 -6.19
C LYS A 298 15.02 12.01 -5.29
N GLN A 299 15.51 12.07 -4.05
CA GLN A 299 15.27 11.04 -3.05
C GLN A 299 13.86 11.11 -2.45
N ARG A 300 13.24 12.29 -2.39
CA ARG A 300 11.90 12.53 -1.85
C ARG A 300 10.98 12.84 -3.01
N ASN A 301 9.94 12.04 -3.17
CA ASN A 301 9.05 12.11 -4.31
C ASN A 301 7.61 12.19 -3.82
N PHE A 302 6.79 13.00 -4.49
CA PHE A 302 5.39 13.22 -4.15
C PHE A 302 4.52 13.05 -5.40
N SER A 303 3.40 12.36 -5.24
CA SER A 303 2.38 12.19 -6.26
C SER A 303 1.00 12.04 -5.64
N SER A 304 -0.03 12.25 -6.44
CA SER A 304 -1.42 12.01 -6.05
C SER A 304 -2.20 11.41 -7.21
N PHE A 305 -3.29 10.73 -6.89
CA PHE A 305 -4.30 10.38 -7.88
C PHE A 305 -5.25 11.55 -8.11
N VAL A 306 -5.78 11.66 -9.32
CA VAL A 306 -6.90 12.57 -9.65
C VAL A 306 -8.12 12.19 -8.81
N ALA A 307 -8.74 13.18 -8.18
CA ALA A 307 -9.93 12.97 -7.36
C ALA A 307 -11.04 12.22 -8.12
N GLY A 308 -11.64 11.22 -7.48
CA GLY A 308 -12.69 10.36 -8.03
C GLY A 308 -12.19 9.12 -8.77
N THR A 309 -11.02 9.16 -9.38
CA THR A 309 -10.53 8.04 -10.23
C THR A 309 -10.23 6.77 -9.43
N VAL A 310 -9.82 6.90 -8.16
CA VAL A 310 -9.62 5.73 -7.29
C VAL A 310 -10.92 4.99 -6.98
N LEU A 311 -12.05 5.71 -6.86
CA LEU A 311 -13.36 5.10 -6.66
C LEU A 311 -13.87 4.37 -7.91
N GLU A 312 -13.45 4.82 -9.09
CA GLU A 312 -13.74 4.13 -10.35
C GLU A 312 -12.89 2.85 -10.50
N ALA A 313 -11.60 2.94 -10.15
CA ALA A 313 -10.67 1.82 -10.23
C ALA A 313 -10.91 0.75 -9.16
N ASN A 314 -11.30 1.16 -7.96
CA ASN A 314 -11.53 0.30 -6.78
C ASN A 314 -12.72 0.83 -5.96
N PRO A 315 -13.96 0.42 -6.26
CA PRO A 315 -15.17 0.92 -5.60
C PRO A 315 -15.18 0.65 -4.09
N GLN A 316 -15.08 1.71 -3.29
CA GLN A 316 -15.12 1.70 -1.84
C GLN A 316 -16.06 2.81 -1.31
N SER A 317 -16.21 2.92 0.01
CA SER A 317 -17.08 3.94 0.63
C SER A 317 -16.52 5.36 0.55
N MET A 318 -15.22 5.51 0.39
CA MET A 318 -14.49 6.79 0.32
C MET A 318 -13.17 6.62 -0.42
N GLU A 319 -12.62 7.72 -0.94
CA GLU A 319 -11.37 7.70 -1.70
C GLU A 319 -10.18 7.20 -0.90
N HIS A 320 -10.12 7.53 0.39
CA HIS A 320 -9.10 7.02 1.30
C HIS A 320 -8.96 5.48 1.20
N MET A 321 -10.06 4.75 1.37
CA MET A 321 -10.04 3.28 1.28
C MET A 321 -9.84 2.78 -0.15
N ALA A 322 -10.33 3.53 -1.13
CA ALA A 322 -10.24 3.16 -2.53
C ALA A 322 -8.81 3.29 -3.10
N SER A 323 -8.00 4.19 -2.55
CA SER A 323 -6.65 4.51 -3.06
C SER A 323 -5.63 3.40 -2.84
N PHE A 324 -5.82 2.56 -1.82
CA PHE A 324 -4.78 1.62 -1.37
C PHE A 324 -4.40 0.61 -2.46
N GLU A 325 -5.35 -0.10 -3.01
CA GLU A 325 -5.08 -1.11 -4.04
C GLU A 325 -4.47 -0.49 -5.32
N PRO A 326 -5.04 0.59 -5.91
CA PRO A 326 -4.42 1.27 -7.05
C PRO A 326 -2.99 1.74 -6.79
N ALA A 327 -2.68 2.26 -5.60
CA ALA A 327 -1.33 2.70 -5.27
C ALA A 327 -0.32 1.54 -5.30
N TYR A 328 -0.69 0.38 -4.76
CA TYR A 328 0.17 -0.82 -4.81
C TYR A 328 0.19 -1.51 -6.18
N LYS A 329 -0.73 -1.20 -7.09
CA LYS A 329 -0.69 -1.62 -8.50
C LYS A 329 0.30 -0.82 -9.35
N LEU A 330 0.78 0.34 -8.89
CA LEU A 330 1.78 1.15 -9.57
C LEU A 330 3.13 0.41 -9.66
N THR A 331 3.33 -0.37 -10.71
CA THR A 331 4.54 -1.18 -10.91
C THR A 331 5.80 -0.33 -10.92
N GLY A 332 5.75 0.84 -11.56
CA GLY A 332 6.88 1.76 -11.58
C GLY A 332 7.31 2.24 -10.19
N VAL A 333 6.36 2.39 -9.26
CA VAL A 333 6.65 2.75 -7.86
C VAL A 333 7.28 1.58 -7.12
N ARG A 334 6.73 0.36 -7.26
CA ARG A 334 7.30 -0.83 -6.62
C ARG A 334 8.73 -1.10 -7.11
N ASN A 335 8.95 -1.02 -8.41
CA ASN A 335 10.27 -1.22 -9.02
C ASN A 335 11.27 -0.15 -8.53
N TRP A 336 10.83 1.11 -8.45
CA TRP A 336 11.67 2.19 -7.91
C TRP A 336 12.06 1.90 -6.46
N LEU A 337 11.12 1.48 -5.59
CA LEU A 337 11.38 1.18 -4.19
C LEU A 337 12.45 0.08 -4.06
N LEU A 338 12.26 -1.05 -4.75
CA LEU A 338 13.15 -2.21 -4.67
C LEU A 338 14.54 -1.97 -5.31
N ALA A 339 14.66 -0.94 -6.16
CA ALA A 339 15.94 -0.53 -6.75
C ALA A 339 16.80 0.33 -5.81
N GLN A 340 16.24 0.90 -4.73
CA GLN A 340 17.00 1.74 -3.81
C GLN A 340 18.01 0.93 -2.99
N ARG A 341 19.15 1.58 -2.67
CA ARG A 341 20.20 1.00 -1.80
C ARG A 341 20.75 2.08 -0.89
N SER A 342 20.90 1.78 0.38
CA SER A 342 21.71 2.61 1.28
C SER A 342 23.19 2.43 0.98
N ALA A 343 23.99 3.45 1.30
CA ALA A 343 25.43 3.45 1.06
C ALA A 343 26.19 2.47 1.97
#